data_be800dd3e83989b81e4b5b82ecffbbc0
#
_entry.id   be800dd3e83989b81e4b5b82ecffbbc0
#
_cell.length_a   1.000
_cell.length_b   1.000
_cell.length_c   1.000
_cell.angle_alpha   90.00
_cell.angle_beta   90.00
_cell.angle_gamma   90.00
#
_symmetry.space_group_name_H-M   'P 1'
#
loop_
_entity.id
_entity.type
_entity.pdbx_description
1 polymer ?
#
loop_
_entity_poly.entity_id
_entity_poly.type
_entity_poly.pdbx_seq_one_letter_code
_entity_poly.pdbx_strand_id
1 'polypeptide(L)'
;MTEFLPTEAKVVEIIKRWSNPPTKKNKTKSENYNRILQVLYGHHSEFEEWLNDSELKKQMEMNVGYFIQDLIGNMKDHKNYEQGHETGLDGESNVKNPVKYEIKVDEKTTNSSSLDECINKLKRATEGTSTKPLLIQFFREKMPTLRCKYNDIQITGESYINDYVSVDIGGMNGFITHVERASYVHELIEELLQRVVVFNNISSAI
;
A
#
# COMPACT_ATOMS: atom_id res chain seq x y z
N MET A 1 -16.48 -12.05 -5.19
CA MET A 1 -15.08 -11.70 -5.58
C MET A 1 -14.36 -10.81 -4.55
N THR A 2 -15.05 -9.97 -3.81
CA THR A 2 -14.45 -8.97 -2.88
C THR A 2 -14.09 -9.49 -1.49
N GLU A 3 -14.34 -10.75 -1.17
CA GLU A 3 -14.14 -11.27 0.21
C GLU A 3 -12.67 -11.27 0.68
N PHE A 4 -11.70 -11.25 -0.24
CA PHE A 4 -10.26 -11.32 0.06
C PHE A 4 -9.58 -9.94 0.06
N LEU A 5 -10.17 -8.97 -0.61
CA LEU A 5 -9.68 -7.59 -0.61
C LEU A 5 -10.34 -6.79 0.52
N PRO A 6 -9.71 -5.69 0.97
CA PRO A 6 -10.39 -4.74 1.84
C PRO A 6 -11.70 -4.28 1.19
N THR A 7 -12.76 -4.13 1.98
CA THR A 7 -14.02 -3.57 1.46
C THR A 7 -13.79 -2.15 0.92
N GLU A 8 -14.64 -1.70 -0.02
CA GLU A 8 -14.55 -0.34 -0.56
C GLU A 8 -14.57 0.71 0.57
N ALA A 9 -15.45 0.54 1.57
CA ALA A 9 -15.49 1.42 2.74
C ALA A 9 -14.17 1.45 3.51
N LYS A 10 -13.49 0.29 3.66
CA LYS A 10 -12.18 0.21 4.33
C LYS A 10 -11.07 0.85 3.50
N VAL A 11 -11.10 0.68 2.18
CA VAL A 11 -10.18 1.38 1.27
C VAL A 11 -10.34 2.89 1.39
N VAL A 12 -11.56 3.40 1.42
CA VAL A 12 -11.86 4.84 1.61
C VAL A 12 -11.32 5.34 2.95
N GLU A 13 -11.52 4.60 4.04
CA GLU A 13 -10.95 4.96 5.35
C GLU A 13 -9.42 5.09 5.29
N ILE A 14 -8.75 4.14 4.60
CA ILE A 14 -7.29 4.13 4.44
C ILE A 14 -6.84 5.30 3.55
N ILE A 15 -7.54 5.59 2.44
CA ILE A 15 -7.28 6.76 1.59
C ILE A 15 -7.35 8.04 2.43
N LYS A 16 -8.43 8.27 3.18
CA LYS A 16 -8.58 9.45 4.06
C LYS A 16 -7.44 9.61 5.05
N ARG A 17 -6.92 8.50 5.59
CA ARG A 17 -5.79 8.52 6.52
C ARG A 17 -4.50 9.03 5.88
N TRP A 18 -4.23 8.65 4.63
CA TRP A 18 -2.93 8.88 3.99
C TRP A 18 -2.92 9.94 2.89
N SER A 19 -4.08 10.51 2.51
CA SER A 19 -4.20 11.58 1.49
C SER A 19 -3.99 12.99 2.01
N ASN A 20 -3.53 13.17 3.26
CA ASN A 20 -3.23 14.51 3.77
C ASN A 20 -2.10 15.16 2.95
N PRO A 21 -2.21 16.46 2.62
CA PRO A 21 -1.20 17.17 1.84
C PRO A 21 0.20 16.97 2.41
N PRO A 22 1.19 16.65 1.59
CA PRO A 22 2.55 16.51 2.03
C PRO A 22 3.17 17.86 2.38
N THR A 23 4.09 17.87 3.33
CA THR A 23 4.80 19.08 3.75
C THR A 23 6.14 19.27 3.08
N LYS A 24 6.60 18.32 2.24
CA LYS A 24 7.93 18.34 1.55
C LYS A 24 8.02 17.42 0.30
N LYS A 25 8.89 17.60 -0.66
CA LYS A 25 8.96 17.14 -2.11
C LYS A 25 9.88 15.95 -2.54
N ASN A 26 9.60 15.12 -3.63
CA ASN A 26 10.53 14.14 -4.32
C ASN A 26 10.11 13.48 -5.67
N LYS A 27 10.98 12.73 -6.42
CA LYS A 27 10.92 12.27 -7.84
C LYS A 27 10.25 10.90 -8.18
N THR A 28 9.80 10.72 -9.44
CA THR A 28 8.87 9.74 -10.06
C THR A 28 9.27 8.24 -10.11
N LYS A 29 8.30 7.29 -10.09
CA LYS A 29 8.43 5.83 -10.07
C LYS A 29 7.52 5.12 -11.09
N SER A 30 7.18 3.81 -10.90
CA SER A 30 6.44 2.97 -11.83
C SER A 30 5.02 3.47 -12.15
N GLU A 31 4.38 2.95 -13.21
CA GLU A 31 3.02 3.31 -13.61
C GLU A 31 2.00 3.00 -12.51
N ASN A 32 2.04 1.80 -11.93
CA ASN A 32 1.15 1.41 -10.82
C ASN A 32 1.35 2.28 -9.58
N TYR A 33 2.59 2.66 -9.28
CA TYR A 33 2.88 3.61 -8.22
C TYR A 33 2.25 4.98 -8.48
N ASN A 34 2.35 5.48 -9.73
CA ASN A 34 1.76 6.76 -10.11
C ASN A 34 0.22 6.74 -10.01
N ARG A 35 -0.44 5.62 -10.33
CA ARG A 35 -1.89 5.44 -10.13
C ARG A 35 -2.28 5.55 -8.65
N ILE A 36 -1.51 4.97 -7.75
CA ILE A 36 -1.74 5.13 -6.30
C ILE A 36 -1.49 6.57 -5.83
N LEU A 37 -0.44 7.25 -6.33
CA LEU A 37 -0.25 8.67 -6.05
C LEU A 37 -1.46 9.50 -6.51
N GLN A 38 -2.00 9.21 -7.69
CA GLN A 38 -3.19 9.88 -8.21
C GLN A 38 -4.42 9.63 -7.33
N VAL A 39 -4.60 8.42 -6.82
CA VAL A 39 -5.68 8.09 -5.87
C VAL A 39 -5.56 8.88 -4.58
N LEU A 40 -4.34 9.03 -4.03
CA LEU A 40 -4.14 9.70 -2.75
C LEU A 40 -4.14 11.24 -2.87
N TYR A 41 -3.61 11.78 -3.96
CA TYR A 41 -3.28 13.21 -4.05
C TYR A 41 -3.84 13.92 -5.29
N GLY A 42 -4.35 13.21 -6.29
CA GLY A 42 -4.78 13.77 -7.57
C GLY A 42 -5.94 14.78 -7.48
N HIS A 43 -6.67 14.77 -6.37
CA HIS A 43 -7.74 15.75 -6.10
C HIS A 43 -7.22 17.10 -5.56
N HIS A 44 -5.93 17.22 -5.23
CA HIS A 44 -5.34 18.48 -4.78
C HIS A 44 -4.85 19.31 -5.96
N SER A 45 -5.20 20.59 -6.01
CA SER A 45 -4.80 21.52 -7.08
C SER A 45 -3.29 21.70 -7.19
N GLU A 46 -2.58 21.56 -6.07
CA GLU A 46 -1.13 21.70 -5.97
C GLU A 46 -0.34 20.42 -6.26
N PHE A 47 -1.03 19.31 -6.62
CA PHE A 47 -0.40 18.00 -6.77
C PHE A 47 0.79 18.01 -7.74
N GLU A 48 0.66 18.67 -8.89
CA GLU A 48 1.76 18.81 -9.86
C GLU A 48 2.96 19.61 -9.31
N GLU A 49 2.70 20.62 -8.48
CA GLU A 49 3.77 21.36 -7.80
C GLU A 49 4.48 20.47 -6.80
N TRP A 50 3.72 19.69 -6.03
CA TRP A 50 4.29 18.74 -5.07
C TRP A 50 5.16 17.67 -5.74
N LEU A 51 4.83 17.23 -6.95
CA LEU A 51 5.66 16.31 -7.71
C LEU A 51 7.02 16.92 -8.11
N ASN A 52 7.18 18.23 -8.11
CA ASN A 52 8.40 18.94 -8.45
C ASN A 52 9.26 19.37 -7.25
N ASP A 53 8.78 19.23 -5.98
CA ASP A 53 9.55 19.52 -4.75
C ASP A 53 10.08 18.24 -4.07
N SER A 54 11.36 18.18 -3.70
CA SER A 54 12.03 16.94 -3.28
C SER A 54 11.65 16.40 -1.88
N GLU A 55 11.19 17.22 -0.95
CA GLU A 55 10.82 16.78 0.40
C GLU A 55 9.36 16.37 0.52
N LEU A 56 8.42 17.09 -0.17
CA LEU A 56 7.02 16.72 -0.20
C LEU A 56 6.82 15.31 -0.79
N LYS A 57 7.54 15.00 -1.85
CA LYS A 57 7.50 13.69 -2.48
C LYS A 57 8.07 12.59 -1.58
N LYS A 58 9.12 12.84 -0.81
CA LYS A 58 9.58 11.84 0.17
C LYS A 58 8.49 11.53 1.19
N GLN A 59 7.73 12.53 1.61
CA GLN A 59 6.57 12.32 2.47
C GLN A 59 5.44 11.57 1.76
N MET A 60 5.12 11.94 0.50
CA MET A 60 4.18 11.18 -0.33
C MET A 60 4.62 9.72 -0.48
N GLU A 61 5.91 9.47 -0.73
CA GLU A 61 6.48 8.13 -0.82
C GLU A 61 6.32 7.33 0.47
N MET A 62 6.53 7.96 1.62
CA MET A 62 6.29 7.34 2.93
C MET A 62 4.80 7.03 3.11
N ASN A 63 3.92 7.97 2.78
CA ASN A 63 2.48 7.78 2.89
C ASN A 63 1.98 6.65 1.97
N VAL A 64 2.50 6.55 0.73
CA VAL A 64 2.23 5.40 -0.16
C VAL A 64 2.68 4.09 0.50
N GLY A 65 3.83 4.09 1.16
CA GLY A 65 4.31 2.92 1.91
C GLY A 65 3.30 2.47 2.96
N TYR A 66 2.89 3.35 3.83
CA TYR A 66 1.90 3.07 4.89
C TYR A 66 0.53 2.72 4.32
N PHE A 67 0.11 3.40 3.25
CA PHE A 67 -1.12 3.09 2.54
C PHE A 67 -1.16 1.63 2.04
N ILE A 68 -0.08 1.18 1.39
CA ILE A 68 0.04 -0.21 0.91
C ILE A 68 0.08 -1.20 2.08
N GLN A 69 0.80 -0.89 3.17
CA GLN A 69 0.81 -1.71 4.38
C GLN A 69 -0.62 -1.87 4.94
N ASP A 70 -1.35 -0.77 5.08
CA ASP A 70 -2.72 -0.79 5.58
C ASP A 70 -3.67 -1.57 4.65
N LEU A 71 -3.54 -1.44 3.33
CA LEU A 71 -4.33 -2.21 2.38
C LEU A 71 -4.06 -3.72 2.52
N ILE A 72 -2.79 -4.12 2.53
CA ILE A 72 -2.39 -5.54 2.66
C ILE A 72 -2.86 -6.10 4.00
N GLY A 73 -2.65 -5.39 5.09
CA GLY A 73 -3.03 -5.85 6.41
C GLY A 73 -4.55 -5.94 6.65
N ASN A 74 -5.36 -5.33 5.79
CA ASN A 74 -6.82 -5.45 5.79
C ASN A 74 -7.36 -6.46 4.77
N MET A 75 -6.49 -7.19 4.07
CA MET A 75 -6.91 -8.37 3.29
C MET A 75 -7.27 -9.53 4.21
N LYS A 76 -8.08 -10.47 3.72
CA LYS A 76 -8.42 -11.67 4.46
C LYS A 76 -7.16 -12.47 4.83
N ASP A 77 -7.11 -12.96 6.06
CA ASP A 77 -6.01 -13.76 6.61
C ASP A 77 -4.64 -13.03 6.63
N HIS A 78 -4.69 -11.69 6.62
CA HIS A 78 -3.54 -10.81 6.83
C HIS A 78 -3.72 -10.02 8.12
N LYS A 79 -2.60 -9.61 8.71
CA LYS A 79 -2.57 -8.78 9.91
C LYS A 79 -1.39 -7.83 9.85
N ASN A 80 -1.65 -6.53 9.98
CA ASN A 80 -0.60 -5.55 10.21
C ASN A 80 -0.13 -5.61 11.66
N TYR A 81 1.16 -5.38 11.84
CA TYR A 81 1.73 -5.06 13.12
C TYR A 81 1.69 -3.54 13.36
N GLU A 82 1.48 -3.16 14.61
CA GLU A 82 1.52 -1.75 15.00
C GLU A 82 2.96 -1.20 14.87
N GLN A 83 3.05 0.10 14.63
CA GLN A 83 4.34 0.79 14.59
C GLN A 83 5.08 0.58 15.91
N GLY A 84 6.32 0.12 15.85
CA GLY A 84 7.12 -0.21 17.03
C GLY A 84 6.91 -1.63 17.58
N HIS A 85 6.20 -2.50 16.82
CA HIS A 85 6.08 -3.91 17.16
C HIS A 85 7.46 -4.55 17.39
N GLU A 86 7.57 -5.45 18.39
CA GLU A 86 8.83 -6.05 18.83
C GLU A 86 9.66 -6.72 17.71
N THR A 87 9.00 -7.28 16.69
CA THR A 87 9.68 -7.88 15.53
C THR A 87 10.28 -6.84 14.60
N GLY A 88 9.78 -5.60 14.62
CA GLY A 88 10.11 -4.54 13.68
C GLY A 88 9.69 -4.83 12.24
N LEU A 89 8.77 -5.79 12.02
CA LEU A 89 8.20 -6.14 10.72
C LEU A 89 6.85 -5.45 10.49
N ASP A 90 6.36 -5.47 9.24
CA ASP A 90 5.11 -4.83 8.86
C ASP A 90 3.87 -5.72 9.13
N GLY A 91 4.02 -7.06 9.10
CA GLY A 91 2.87 -7.93 9.39
C GLY A 91 3.09 -9.42 9.15
N GLU A 92 1.96 -10.13 9.16
CA GLU A 92 1.88 -11.58 8.93
C GLU A 92 0.69 -11.97 8.05
N SER A 93 0.78 -13.12 7.38
CA SER A 93 -0.31 -13.71 6.59
C SER A 93 -0.37 -15.22 6.76
N ASN A 94 -1.59 -15.76 6.75
CA ASN A 94 -1.87 -17.21 6.86
C ASN A 94 -2.59 -17.78 5.62
N VAL A 95 -2.60 -17.06 4.48
CA VAL A 95 -3.38 -17.45 3.28
C VAL A 95 -2.99 -18.81 2.72
N LYS A 96 -1.70 -19.10 2.55
CA LYS A 96 -1.20 -20.41 2.03
C LYS A 96 -0.34 -21.13 3.05
N ASN A 97 0.69 -20.47 3.49
CA ASN A 97 1.60 -20.90 4.55
C ASN A 97 1.82 -19.72 5.46
N PRO A 98 1.99 -19.93 6.77
CA PRO A 98 2.31 -18.84 7.67
C PRO A 98 3.57 -18.10 7.22
N VAL A 99 3.45 -16.79 6.97
CA VAL A 99 4.57 -15.91 6.62
C VAL A 99 4.57 -14.69 7.53
N LYS A 100 5.76 -14.20 7.86
CA LYS A 100 5.95 -12.84 8.38
C LYS A 100 6.60 -12.00 7.29
N TYR A 101 6.10 -10.79 7.07
CA TYR A 101 6.53 -9.98 5.95
C TYR A 101 7.03 -8.59 6.34
N GLU A 102 7.93 -8.11 5.51
CA GLU A 102 8.34 -6.71 5.40
C GLU A 102 7.94 -6.20 4.02
N ILE A 103 7.37 -5.01 3.93
CA ILE A 103 6.90 -4.40 2.68
C ILE A 103 7.84 -3.27 2.29
N LYS A 104 8.29 -3.27 1.05
CA LYS A 104 8.96 -2.16 0.40
C LYS A 104 8.19 -1.79 -0.86
N VAL A 105 7.88 -0.52 -1.00
CA VAL A 105 7.04 -0.03 -2.11
C VAL A 105 7.73 -0.26 -3.44
N ASP A 106 9.06 -0.03 -3.50
CA ASP A 106 9.85 -0.16 -4.73
C ASP A 106 11.25 -0.73 -4.43
N GLU A 107 11.87 -1.37 -5.42
CA GLU A 107 13.24 -1.86 -5.35
C GLU A 107 14.28 -0.75 -5.08
N LYS A 108 14.00 0.48 -5.57
CA LYS A 108 14.89 1.65 -5.46
C LYS A 108 14.85 2.33 -4.09
N THR A 109 13.88 2.00 -3.25
CA THR A 109 13.78 2.54 -1.88
C THR A 109 14.73 1.84 -0.90
N THR A 110 15.32 0.73 -1.31
CA THR A 110 16.25 -0.04 -0.49
C THR A 110 17.68 0.07 -1.06
N ASN A 111 18.57 0.82 -0.39
CA ASN A 111 19.99 0.66 -0.60
C ASN A 111 20.44 -0.71 -0.04
N SER A 112 21.62 -1.19 -0.38
CA SER A 112 22.12 -2.52 0.02
C SER A 112 22.15 -2.72 1.54
N SER A 113 22.46 -1.68 2.33
CA SER A 113 22.49 -1.76 3.79
C SER A 113 21.09 -1.89 4.39
N SER A 114 20.10 -1.15 3.88
CA SER A 114 18.72 -1.25 4.33
C SER A 114 18.06 -2.57 3.93
N LEU A 115 18.45 -3.16 2.81
CA LEU A 115 18.01 -4.50 2.40
C LEU A 115 18.55 -5.58 3.35
N ASP A 116 19.85 -5.53 3.64
CA ASP A 116 20.47 -6.48 4.59
C ASP A 116 19.83 -6.36 6.00
N GLU A 117 19.48 -5.16 6.44
CA GLU A 117 18.74 -4.94 7.69
C GLU A 117 17.36 -5.56 7.69
N CYS A 118 16.57 -5.34 6.62
CA CYS A 118 15.25 -5.97 6.46
C CYS A 118 15.34 -7.50 6.50
N ILE A 119 16.30 -8.07 5.80
CA ILE A 119 16.52 -9.52 5.77
C ILE A 119 16.90 -10.06 7.15
N ASN A 120 17.77 -9.37 7.87
CA ASN A 120 18.17 -9.76 9.21
C ASN A 120 16.99 -9.68 10.21
N LYS A 121 16.10 -8.70 10.07
CA LYS A 121 14.85 -8.63 10.86
C LYS A 121 13.94 -9.81 10.55
N LEU A 122 13.71 -10.11 9.27
CA LEU A 122 12.88 -11.23 8.83
C LEU A 122 13.42 -12.56 9.35
N LYS A 123 14.72 -12.81 9.25
CA LYS A 123 15.37 -14.04 9.76
C LYS A 123 15.16 -14.17 11.27
N ARG A 124 15.49 -13.12 12.04
CA ARG A 124 15.32 -13.14 13.51
C ARG A 124 13.86 -13.39 13.92
N ALA A 125 12.90 -12.74 13.25
CA ALA A 125 11.50 -12.87 13.60
C ALA A 125 10.88 -14.23 13.24
N THR A 126 11.54 -15.03 12.41
CA THR A 126 11.07 -16.35 11.98
C THR A 126 11.93 -17.51 12.49
N GLU A 127 13.06 -17.20 13.15
CA GLU A 127 13.97 -18.20 13.71
C GLU A 127 13.26 -19.11 14.72
N GLY A 128 13.44 -20.42 14.60
CA GLY A 128 12.81 -21.40 15.48
C GLY A 128 11.28 -21.56 15.33
N THR A 129 10.66 -20.91 14.33
CA THR A 129 9.22 -21.01 14.05
C THR A 129 8.94 -21.77 12.75
N SER A 130 7.67 -22.19 12.53
CA SER A 130 7.22 -22.74 11.25
C SER A 130 6.88 -21.64 10.22
N THR A 131 6.95 -20.37 10.61
CA THR A 131 6.63 -19.22 9.78
C THR A 131 7.78 -18.89 8.84
N LYS A 132 7.49 -18.62 7.56
CA LYS A 132 8.51 -18.26 6.57
C LYS A 132 8.73 -16.77 6.48
N PRO A 133 9.97 -16.32 6.29
CA PRO A 133 10.29 -14.91 6.06
C PRO A 133 9.93 -14.51 4.62
N LEU A 134 9.22 -13.39 4.44
CA LEU A 134 8.80 -12.86 3.15
C LEU A 134 9.13 -11.37 3.00
N LEU A 135 9.88 -11.01 1.99
CA LEU A 135 10.09 -9.62 1.56
C LEU A 135 9.17 -9.31 0.38
N ILE A 136 8.29 -8.34 0.53
CA ILE A 136 7.38 -7.86 -0.51
C ILE A 136 7.93 -6.56 -1.08
N GLN A 137 8.38 -6.57 -2.35
CA GLN A 137 8.73 -5.36 -3.11
C GLN A 137 7.55 -5.01 -4.03
N PHE A 138 6.54 -4.36 -3.49
CA PHE A 138 5.17 -4.35 -3.97
C PHE A 138 5.01 -3.98 -5.46
N PHE A 139 5.68 -2.91 -5.95
CA PHE A 139 5.62 -2.49 -7.36
C PHE A 139 6.77 -3.04 -8.20
N ARG A 140 7.37 -4.14 -7.80
CA ARG A 140 8.44 -4.76 -8.57
C ARG A 140 7.87 -5.75 -9.59
N GLU A 141 7.92 -5.40 -10.86
CA GLU A 141 7.44 -6.23 -11.98
C GLU A 141 8.32 -7.47 -12.21
N LYS A 142 9.63 -7.29 -12.18
CA LYS A 142 10.60 -8.38 -12.47
C LYS A 142 11.36 -8.77 -11.22
N MET A 143 11.21 -10.02 -10.81
CA MET A 143 11.94 -10.56 -9.67
C MET A 143 13.45 -10.60 -9.95
N PRO A 144 14.29 -10.18 -8.98
CA PRO A 144 15.73 -10.26 -9.13
C PRO A 144 16.16 -11.72 -9.18
N THR A 145 17.18 -11.99 -10.00
CA THR A 145 17.95 -13.24 -9.95
C THR A 145 18.86 -13.26 -8.70
N LEU A 146 18.36 -12.86 -7.55
CA LEU A 146 19.10 -12.82 -6.27
C LEU A 146 19.24 -14.22 -5.67
N ARG A 147 19.65 -15.20 -6.50
CA ARG A 147 19.69 -16.62 -6.11
C ARG A 147 20.74 -16.97 -5.06
N CYS A 148 21.76 -16.15 -4.82
CA CYS A 148 22.92 -16.60 -4.04
C CYS A 148 23.05 -16.01 -2.63
N LYS A 149 22.51 -14.83 -2.35
CA LYS A 149 22.73 -14.15 -1.06
C LYS A 149 21.63 -14.37 -0.01
N TYR A 150 20.41 -14.73 -0.45
CA TYR A 150 19.22 -14.73 0.41
C TYR A 150 18.35 -15.99 0.21
N ASN A 151 18.98 -17.16 0.08
CA ASN A 151 18.29 -18.43 -0.22
C ASN A 151 17.17 -18.79 0.78
N ASP A 152 17.23 -18.27 2.00
CA ASP A 152 16.27 -18.59 3.08
C ASP A 152 15.09 -17.59 3.15
N ILE A 153 15.10 -16.55 2.31
CA ILE A 153 14.07 -15.52 2.27
C ILE A 153 13.31 -15.61 0.97
N GLN A 154 11.99 -15.73 1.05
CA GLN A 154 11.14 -15.57 -0.12
C GLN A 154 11.04 -14.07 -0.44
N ILE A 155 11.30 -13.69 -1.72
CA ILE A 155 11.11 -12.34 -2.21
C ILE A 155 10.01 -12.37 -3.26
N THR A 156 9.04 -11.47 -3.16
CA THR A 156 7.96 -11.32 -4.14
C THR A 156 7.81 -9.86 -4.57
N GLY A 157 7.15 -9.64 -5.68
CA GLY A 157 6.84 -8.32 -6.23
C GLY A 157 5.33 -8.19 -6.49
N GLU A 158 4.95 -7.65 -7.64
CA GLU A 158 3.54 -7.55 -8.07
C GLU A 158 2.80 -8.89 -8.08
N SER A 159 3.52 -10.01 -8.24
CA SER A 159 2.97 -11.36 -8.12
C SER A 159 2.40 -11.67 -6.73
N TYR A 160 2.74 -10.88 -5.68
CA TYR A 160 2.19 -11.07 -4.34
C TYR A 160 0.67 -11.14 -4.36
N ILE A 161 0.02 -10.27 -5.11
CA ILE A 161 -1.44 -10.25 -5.21
C ILE A 161 -1.98 -11.58 -5.77
N ASN A 162 -1.36 -12.13 -6.81
CA ASN A 162 -1.75 -13.45 -7.35
C ASN A 162 -1.45 -14.61 -6.40
N ASP A 163 -0.34 -14.50 -5.66
CA ASP A 163 0.16 -15.58 -4.82
C ASP A 163 -0.56 -15.68 -3.48
N TYR A 164 -1.00 -14.56 -2.91
CA TYR A 164 -1.53 -14.44 -1.55
C TYR A 164 -2.99 -13.93 -1.49
N VAL A 165 -3.60 -13.61 -2.63
CA VAL A 165 -5.04 -13.40 -2.74
C VAL A 165 -5.61 -14.63 -3.43
N SER A 166 -6.45 -15.41 -2.71
CA SER A 166 -6.90 -16.74 -3.17
C SER A 166 -7.98 -16.71 -4.27
N VAL A 167 -8.24 -15.54 -4.87
CA VAL A 167 -9.19 -15.34 -5.96
C VAL A 167 -8.50 -14.62 -7.10
N ASP A 168 -8.76 -15.05 -8.33
CA ASP A 168 -8.31 -14.31 -9.52
C ASP A 168 -9.05 -12.97 -9.62
N ILE A 169 -8.34 -11.91 -9.25
CA ILE A 169 -8.82 -10.53 -9.34
C ILE A 169 -8.17 -9.78 -10.51
N GLY A 170 -7.43 -10.45 -11.38
CA GLY A 170 -6.64 -9.82 -12.42
C GLY A 170 -5.28 -9.28 -11.95
N GLY A 171 -4.75 -9.86 -10.87
CA GLY A 171 -3.43 -9.52 -10.32
C GLY A 171 -3.33 -8.08 -9.82
N MET A 172 -2.16 -7.47 -9.98
CA MET A 172 -1.89 -6.10 -9.55
C MET A 172 -2.83 -5.08 -10.21
N ASN A 173 -3.13 -5.24 -11.50
CA ASN A 173 -4.07 -4.34 -12.18
C ASN A 173 -5.48 -4.40 -11.57
N GLY A 174 -5.99 -5.58 -11.27
CA GLY A 174 -7.29 -5.72 -10.61
C GLY A 174 -7.30 -5.15 -9.20
N PHE A 175 -6.21 -5.32 -8.45
CA PHE A 175 -6.04 -4.70 -7.13
C PHE A 175 -6.07 -3.17 -7.22
N ILE A 176 -5.28 -2.56 -8.10
CA ILE A 176 -5.25 -1.10 -8.28
C ILE A 176 -6.62 -0.58 -8.73
N THR A 177 -7.27 -1.27 -9.69
CA THR A 177 -8.62 -0.90 -10.15
C THR A 177 -9.65 -0.96 -9.02
N HIS A 178 -9.55 -1.91 -8.09
CA HIS A 178 -10.41 -1.95 -6.90
C HIS A 178 -10.21 -0.71 -6.02
N VAL A 179 -8.97 -0.29 -5.81
CA VAL A 179 -8.61 0.91 -5.03
C VAL A 179 -9.11 2.18 -5.71
N GLU A 180 -8.88 2.33 -7.02
CA GLU A 180 -9.36 3.47 -7.82
C GLU A 180 -10.88 3.58 -7.79
N ARG A 181 -11.59 2.47 -7.94
CA ARG A 181 -13.05 2.44 -7.87
C ARG A 181 -13.57 2.89 -6.51
N ALA A 182 -12.96 2.45 -5.42
CA ALA A 182 -13.34 2.89 -4.08
C ALA A 182 -13.12 4.39 -3.88
N SER A 183 -12.02 4.96 -4.40
CA SER A 183 -11.77 6.40 -4.40
C SER A 183 -12.84 7.17 -5.18
N TYR A 184 -13.13 6.75 -6.40
CA TYR A 184 -14.12 7.39 -7.25
C TYR A 184 -15.53 7.39 -6.62
N VAL A 185 -15.95 6.26 -6.05
CA VAL A 185 -17.24 6.16 -5.36
C VAL A 185 -17.30 7.10 -4.16
N HIS A 186 -16.20 7.22 -3.43
CA HIS A 186 -16.11 8.15 -2.32
C HIS A 186 -16.27 9.61 -2.76
N GLU A 187 -15.53 10.05 -3.78
CA GLU A 187 -15.61 11.41 -4.33
C GLU A 187 -17.02 11.75 -4.78
N LEU A 188 -17.70 10.81 -5.46
CA LEU A 188 -19.09 10.99 -5.89
C LEU A 188 -20.05 11.15 -4.71
N ILE A 189 -19.88 10.36 -3.63
CA ILE A 189 -20.71 10.47 -2.42
C ILE A 189 -20.48 11.82 -1.74
N GLU A 190 -19.25 12.26 -1.58
CA GLU A 190 -18.93 13.57 -0.97
C GLU A 190 -19.54 14.73 -1.77
N GLU A 191 -19.46 14.68 -3.11
CA GLU A 191 -20.10 15.68 -3.97
C GLU A 191 -21.63 15.71 -3.80
N LEU A 192 -22.26 14.54 -3.76
CA LEU A 192 -23.71 14.44 -3.55
C LEU A 192 -24.12 14.98 -2.18
N LEU A 193 -23.38 14.67 -1.12
CA LEU A 193 -23.64 15.17 0.22
C LEU A 193 -23.50 16.69 0.29
N GLN A 194 -22.49 17.28 -0.35
CA GLN A 194 -22.35 18.74 -0.44
C GLN A 194 -23.55 19.38 -1.15
N ARG A 195 -24.02 18.80 -2.24
CA ARG A 195 -25.23 19.28 -2.95
C ARG A 195 -26.47 19.23 -2.08
N VAL A 196 -26.67 18.16 -1.30
CA VAL A 196 -27.78 18.02 -0.36
C VAL A 196 -27.73 19.08 0.75
N VAL A 197 -26.56 19.35 1.31
CA VAL A 197 -26.38 20.40 2.33
C VAL A 197 -26.74 21.77 1.76
N VAL A 198 -26.29 22.12 0.55
CA VAL A 198 -26.61 23.38 -0.11
C VAL A 198 -28.12 23.50 -0.35
N PHE A 199 -28.76 22.43 -0.83
CA PHE A 199 -30.20 22.40 -1.07
C PHE A 199 -30.99 22.64 0.23
N ASN A 200 -30.63 21.97 1.31
CA ASN A 200 -31.32 22.13 2.62
C ASN A 200 -31.16 23.54 3.18
N ASN A 201 -30.01 24.18 3.00
CA ASN A 201 -29.73 25.54 3.43
C ASN A 201 -30.60 26.55 2.63
N ILE A 202 -30.82 26.33 1.33
CA ILE A 202 -31.67 27.17 0.50
C ILE A 202 -33.14 26.99 0.92
N SER A 203 -33.56 25.74 1.16
CA SER A 203 -34.99 25.44 1.55
C SER A 203 -35.36 25.96 2.93
N SER A 204 -34.37 26.18 3.83
CA SER A 204 -34.60 26.76 5.15
C SER A 204 -34.53 28.32 5.17
N ALA A 205 -34.16 28.94 4.06
CA ALA A 205 -34.06 30.40 3.90
C ALA A 205 -35.29 31.02 3.17
N ILE A 206 -36.25 30.17 2.74
CA ILE A 206 -37.55 30.52 2.13
C ILE A 206 -38.66 30.31 3.14
#